data_6b57458f36ec0aa25471df0dc134a1dd
#
_entry.id   6b57458f36ec0aa25471df0dc134a1dd
#
_cell.length_a   1.000
_cell.length_b   1.000
_cell.length_c   1.000
_cell.angle_alpha   90.00
_cell.angle_beta   90.00
_cell.angle_gamma   90.00
#
_symmetry.space_group_name_H-M   'P 1'
#
loop_
_entity.id
_entity.type
_entity.pdbx_description
1 polymer ?
#
loop_
_entity_poly.entity_id
_entity_poly.type
_entity_poly.pdbx_seq_one_letter_code
_entity_poly.pdbx_strand_id
1 'polypeptide(L)'
;MGRLENFKMLINGEWVLSSDNKTFESSNPTSGESWCTIPEASTADVNKAVDSAYEAFAEGPWSKITPTERGEYLRKLADILASKSEELGKIETIDTGKMLKETKWQAKYISQFFNFFAGCADKVSGQTLPIDKPDLFVFTNREPLGVVAAIVPWNSQLFLVAVKIGPALAAGNTIVLKASEHASAAMLAFGKCVEEAGIPPGVVNIITGHGDPCGKELTSHPKVARISFTGGPTSARHVIKNSAENFAEVSLELGGKSPFIVFDDADLENAVNCSIA
;
A
#
# COMPACT_ATOMS: atom_id res chain seq x y z
N MET A 1 14.07 -14.03 27.71
CA MET A 1 13.37 -13.19 26.69
C MET A 1 14.42 -12.82 25.62
N GLY A 2 14.22 -13.21 24.39
CA GLY A 2 15.05 -12.75 23.27
C GLY A 2 14.85 -11.25 23.06
N ARG A 3 15.84 -10.56 22.49
CA ARG A 3 15.72 -9.15 22.16
C ARG A 3 14.69 -9.01 21.03
N LEU A 4 13.66 -8.18 21.24
CA LEU A 4 12.66 -7.88 20.20
C LEU A 4 13.34 -7.27 18.97
N GLU A 5 12.86 -7.61 17.78
CA GLU A 5 13.31 -6.95 16.55
C GLU A 5 12.73 -5.52 16.52
N ASN A 6 13.57 -4.52 16.20
CA ASN A 6 13.15 -3.13 16.13
C ASN A 6 12.99 -2.69 14.69
N PHE A 7 11.76 -2.40 14.28
CA PHE A 7 11.48 -1.85 12.96
C PHE A 7 11.57 -0.32 12.96
N LYS A 8 11.62 0.25 11.75
CA LYS A 8 11.62 1.70 11.51
C LYS A 8 10.66 2.02 10.37
N MET A 9 10.08 3.21 10.38
CA MET A 9 9.31 3.76 9.26
C MET A 9 10.23 4.17 8.12
N LEU A 10 9.72 4.16 6.89
CA LEU A 10 10.41 4.68 5.72
C LEU A 10 9.79 6.01 5.34
N ILE A 11 10.51 7.11 5.56
CA ILE A 11 10.07 8.46 5.23
C ILE A 11 11.17 9.17 4.43
N ASN A 12 10.85 9.62 3.24
CA ASN A 12 11.78 10.31 2.34
C ASN A 12 13.06 9.51 2.04
N GLY A 13 12.94 8.19 1.88
CA GLY A 13 14.09 7.29 1.67
C GLY A 13 14.93 7.01 2.92
N GLU A 14 14.55 7.51 4.09
CA GLU A 14 15.24 7.32 5.35
C GLU A 14 14.47 6.39 6.29
N TRP A 15 15.20 5.52 7.00
CA TRP A 15 14.66 4.68 8.04
C TRP A 15 14.65 5.42 9.39
N VAL A 16 13.46 5.82 9.84
CA VAL A 16 13.29 6.69 11.01
C VAL A 16 12.46 6.02 12.12
N LEU A 17 12.73 6.40 13.35
CA LEU A 17 11.85 6.16 14.49
C LEU A 17 10.77 7.24 14.54
N SER A 18 9.78 7.07 15.43
CA SER A 18 8.82 8.14 15.73
C SER A 18 9.53 9.36 16.29
N SER A 19 9.15 10.56 15.88
CA SER A 19 9.67 11.83 16.42
C SER A 19 9.38 11.99 17.90
N ASP A 20 8.32 11.35 18.41
CA ASP A 20 7.97 11.31 19.84
C ASP A 20 8.64 10.15 20.58
N ASN A 21 9.48 9.35 19.90
CA ASN A 21 10.07 8.11 20.41
C ASN A 21 9.04 7.06 20.91
N LYS A 22 7.78 7.16 20.48
CA LYS A 22 6.75 6.21 20.83
C LYS A 22 6.84 4.97 19.95
N THR A 23 6.53 3.83 20.57
CA THR A 23 6.48 2.52 19.89
C THR A 23 5.32 1.71 20.48
N PHE A 24 4.87 0.74 19.70
CA PHE A 24 3.99 -0.32 20.16
C PHE A 24 4.58 -1.69 19.78
N GLU A 25 4.13 -2.73 20.45
CA GLU A 25 4.59 -4.09 20.18
C GLU A 25 3.63 -4.79 19.22
N SER A 26 4.18 -5.56 18.29
CA SER A 26 3.41 -6.53 17.50
C SER A 26 3.57 -7.91 18.10
N SER A 27 2.44 -8.60 18.30
CA SER A 27 2.39 -9.93 18.89
C SER A 27 2.21 -10.99 17.81
N ASN A 28 2.94 -12.09 17.93
CA ASN A 28 2.69 -13.28 17.12
C ASN A 28 1.39 -13.95 17.60
N PRO A 29 0.32 -13.99 16.82
CA PRO A 29 -0.96 -14.55 17.25
C PRO A 29 -0.91 -16.05 17.52
N THR A 30 0.10 -16.77 17.03
CA THR A 30 0.29 -18.20 17.28
C THR A 30 0.81 -18.46 18.70
N SER A 31 1.74 -17.64 19.20
CA SER A 31 2.33 -17.80 20.54
C SER A 31 1.72 -16.87 21.57
N GLY A 32 1.09 -15.77 21.16
CA GLY A 32 0.63 -14.69 22.02
C GLY A 32 1.78 -13.81 22.54
N GLU A 33 3.01 -14.03 22.11
CA GLU A 33 4.18 -13.29 22.58
C GLU A 33 4.52 -12.14 21.62
N SER A 34 4.95 -11.01 22.21
CA SER A 34 5.50 -9.91 21.43
C SER A 34 6.83 -10.33 20.78
N TRP A 35 6.96 -10.07 19.48
CA TRP A 35 8.14 -10.45 18.71
C TRP A 35 8.93 -9.26 18.11
N CYS A 36 8.26 -8.12 17.93
CA CYS A 36 8.92 -6.92 17.44
C CYS A 36 8.31 -5.64 18.02
N THR A 37 9.07 -4.53 17.91
CA THR A 37 8.60 -3.18 18.22
C THR A 37 8.47 -2.37 16.96
N ILE A 38 7.39 -1.60 16.88
CA ILE A 38 6.97 -0.81 15.72
C ILE A 38 6.88 0.66 16.16
N PRO A 39 7.42 1.63 15.40
CA PRO A 39 7.25 3.05 15.70
C PRO A 39 5.78 3.47 15.62
N GLU A 40 5.35 4.36 16.51
CA GLU A 40 4.03 5.00 16.46
C GLU A 40 4.19 6.42 15.91
N ALA A 41 3.81 6.62 14.64
CA ALA A 41 3.92 7.91 13.98
C ALA A 41 3.12 9.00 14.68
N SER A 42 3.79 10.11 14.98
CA SER A 42 3.16 11.34 15.43
C SER A 42 2.55 12.11 14.26
N THR A 43 1.77 13.15 14.53
CA THR A 43 1.31 14.11 13.52
C THR A 43 2.49 14.70 12.71
N ALA A 44 3.62 14.99 13.35
CA ALA A 44 4.80 15.52 12.68
C ALA A 44 5.41 14.50 11.68
N ASP A 45 5.42 13.21 12.02
CA ASP A 45 5.91 12.16 11.12
C ASP A 45 4.98 11.99 9.91
N VAL A 46 3.66 12.04 10.11
CA VAL A 46 2.68 11.99 9.02
C VAL A 46 2.88 13.17 8.07
N ASN A 47 3.00 14.39 8.62
CA ASN A 47 3.21 15.58 7.80
C ASN A 47 4.52 15.49 7.02
N LYS A 48 5.62 15.05 7.65
CA LYS A 48 6.90 14.81 6.96
C LYS A 48 6.76 13.81 5.82
N ALA A 49 6.01 12.72 6.03
CA ALA A 49 5.79 11.70 5.00
C ALA A 49 4.96 12.24 3.82
N VAL A 50 3.88 13.00 4.10
CA VAL A 50 3.04 13.59 3.05
C VAL A 50 3.76 14.72 2.33
N ASP A 51 4.49 15.57 3.04
CA ASP A 51 5.27 16.66 2.44
C ASP A 51 6.35 16.10 1.50
N SER A 52 7.08 15.07 1.93
CA SER A 52 8.08 14.44 1.06
C SER A 52 7.45 13.75 -0.16
N ALA A 53 6.26 13.15 -0.01
CA ALA A 53 5.52 12.58 -1.13
C ALA A 53 5.09 13.67 -2.12
N TYR A 54 4.63 14.81 -1.62
CA TYR A 54 4.23 15.93 -2.44
C TYR A 54 5.42 16.57 -3.19
N GLU A 55 6.55 16.75 -2.53
CA GLU A 55 7.78 17.26 -3.16
C GLU A 55 8.30 16.31 -4.24
N ALA A 56 8.30 14.99 -3.99
CA ALA A 56 8.67 13.99 -4.98
C ALA A 56 7.74 14.01 -6.21
N PHE A 57 6.44 14.25 -5.99
CA PHE A 57 5.43 14.37 -7.03
C PHE A 57 5.58 15.65 -7.85
N ALA A 58 5.72 16.80 -7.19
CA ALA A 58 5.65 18.11 -7.84
C ALA A 58 6.98 18.54 -8.50
N GLU A 59 8.10 18.27 -7.83
CA GLU A 59 9.40 18.85 -8.19
C GLU A 59 10.52 17.81 -8.34
N GLY A 60 10.35 16.63 -7.73
CA GLY A 60 11.34 15.57 -7.65
C GLY A 60 11.64 14.91 -9.00
N PRO A 61 12.63 14.01 -9.04
CA PRO A 61 12.96 13.26 -10.26
C PRO A 61 11.77 12.44 -10.78
N TRP A 62 10.89 11.94 -9.87
CA TRP A 62 9.72 11.15 -10.23
C TRP A 62 8.74 11.87 -11.15
N SER A 63 8.55 13.17 -10.97
CA SER A 63 7.67 13.98 -11.83
C SER A 63 8.19 14.16 -13.26
N LYS A 64 9.48 13.88 -13.50
CA LYS A 64 10.18 14.14 -14.77
C LYS A 64 10.44 12.89 -15.59
N ILE A 65 10.30 11.70 -14.99
CA ILE A 65 10.53 10.44 -15.69
C ILE A 65 9.33 10.07 -16.57
N THR A 66 9.62 9.35 -17.63
CA THR A 66 8.61 8.86 -18.56
C THR A 66 7.78 7.72 -17.96
N PRO A 67 6.59 7.43 -18.51
CA PRO A 67 5.83 6.24 -18.13
C PRO A 67 6.61 4.93 -18.26
N THR A 68 7.46 4.81 -19.30
CA THR A 68 8.32 3.63 -19.51
C THR A 68 9.32 3.45 -18.37
N GLU A 69 9.99 4.54 -17.97
CA GLU A 69 10.93 4.51 -16.83
C GLU A 69 10.25 4.15 -15.53
N ARG A 70 9.01 4.62 -15.27
CA ARG A 70 8.21 4.16 -14.12
C ARG A 70 7.97 2.65 -14.18
N GLY A 71 7.66 2.12 -15.37
CA GLY A 71 7.53 0.68 -15.59
C GLY A 71 8.80 -0.09 -15.28
N GLU A 72 9.98 0.45 -15.56
CA GLU A 72 11.27 -0.18 -15.22
C GLU A 72 11.50 -0.29 -13.71
N TYR A 73 11.17 0.76 -12.93
CA TYR A 73 11.20 0.69 -11.47
C TYR A 73 10.27 -0.40 -10.92
N LEU A 74 9.06 -0.50 -11.47
CA LEU A 74 8.09 -1.53 -11.06
C LEU A 74 8.56 -2.94 -11.40
N ARG A 75 9.23 -3.17 -12.53
CA ARG A 75 9.84 -4.47 -12.87
C ARG A 75 10.96 -4.84 -11.92
N LYS A 76 11.88 -3.90 -11.63
CA LYS A 76 12.93 -4.13 -10.63
C LYS A 76 12.35 -4.51 -9.27
N LEU A 77 11.32 -3.78 -8.82
CA LEU A 77 10.63 -4.11 -7.57
C LEU A 77 10.00 -5.51 -7.63
N ALA A 78 9.38 -5.89 -8.75
CA ALA A 78 8.80 -7.21 -8.94
C ALA A 78 9.84 -8.33 -8.81
N ASP A 79 11.01 -8.16 -9.44
CA ASP A 79 12.10 -9.14 -9.39
C ASP A 79 12.65 -9.30 -7.95
N ILE A 80 12.82 -8.20 -7.23
CA ILE A 80 13.26 -8.19 -5.83
C ILE A 80 12.22 -8.90 -4.95
N LEU A 81 10.94 -8.59 -5.10
CA LEU A 81 9.86 -9.23 -4.33
C LEU A 81 9.79 -10.73 -4.60
N ALA A 82 9.94 -11.17 -5.85
CA ALA A 82 10.00 -12.58 -6.19
C ALA A 82 11.18 -13.28 -5.51
N SER A 83 12.36 -12.67 -5.50
CA SER A 83 13.57 -13.21 -4.86
C SER A 83 13.48 -13.29 -3.34
N LYS A 84 12.77 -12.33 -2.70
CA LYS A 84 12.61 -12.24 -1.23
C LYS A 84 11.30 -12.84 -0.71
N SER A 85 10.54 -13.53 -1.56
CA SER A 85 9.22 -14.06 -1.21
C SER A 85 9.22 -15.00 0.01
N GLU A 86 10.28 -15.77 0.20
CA GLU A 86 10.47 -16.65 1.38
C GLU A 86 10.61 -15.84 2.68
N GLU A 87 11.43 -14.79 2.67
CA GLU A 87 11.65 -13.91 3.83
C GLU A 87 10.38 -13.14 4.17
N LEU A 88 9.80 -12.47 3.19
CA LEU A 88 8.59 -11.67 3.34
C LEU A 88 7.40 -12.51 3.82
N GLY A 89 7.23 -13.71 3.26
CA GLY A 89 6.18 -14.63 3.68
C GLY A 89 6.34 -15.09 5.13
N LYS A 90 7.57 -15.35 5.60
CA LYS A 90 7.83 -15.68 7.01
C LYS A 90 7.47 -14.53 7.94
N ILE A 91 7.86 -13.31 7.62
CA ILE A 91 7.53 -12.12 8.40
C ILE A 91 6.00 -11.95 8.49
N GLU A 92 5.29 -12.04 7.36
CA GLU A 92 3.83 -11.93 7.34
C GLU A 92 3.14 -13.04 8.14
N THR A 93 3.66 -14.29 8.10
CA THR A 93 3.16 -15.38 8.93
C THR A 93 3.29 -15.10 10.42
N ILE A 94 4.46 -14.62 10.87
CA ILE A 94 4.70 -14.31 12.28
C ILE A 94 3.77 -13.18 12.74
N ASP A 95 3.57 -12.18 11.89
CA ASP A 95 2.82 -10.97 12.21
C ASP A 95 1.28 -11.17 12.16
N THR A 96 0.80 -12.09 11.33
CA THR A 96 -0.64 -12.28 11.09
C THR A 96 -1.22 -13.62 11.55
N GLY A 97 -0.39 -14.62 11.79
CA GLY A 97 -0.79 -15.99 12.08
C GLY A 97 -1.27 -16.79 10.86
N LYS A 98 -1.19 -16.25 9.65
CA LYS A 98 -1.54 -16.98 8.41
C LYS A 98 -0.60 -18.15 8.17
N MET A 99 -1.09 -19.13 7.42
CA MET A 99 -0.27 -20.29 7.06
C MET A 99 0.94 -19.87 6.21
N LEU A 100 2.11 -20.36 6.57
CA LEU A 100 3.37 -20.05 5.88
C LEU A 100 3.33 -20.38 4.37
N LYS A 101 2.63 -21.46 3.99
CA LYS A 101 2.46 -21.83 2.57
C LYS A 101 1.72 -20.75 1.80
N GLU A 102 0.69 -20.17 2.41
CA GLU A 102 -0.13 -19.11 1.80
C GLU A 102 0.65 -17.81 1.69
N THR A 103 1.27 -17.34 2.78
CA THR A 103 2.01 -16.08 2.77
C THR A 103 3.21 -16.10 1.81
N LYS A 104 3.93 -17.20 1.73
CA LYS A 104 5.01 -17.37 0.73
C LYS A 104 4.48 -17.33 -0.70
N TRP A 105 3.36 -18.01 -0.96
CA TRP A 105 2.74 -17.98 -2.26
C TRP A 105 2.27 -16.56 -2.62
N GLN A 106 1.60 -15.86 -1.70
CA GLN A 106 1.16 -14.48 -1.89
C GLN A 106 2.35 -13.54 -2.10
N ALA A 107 3.39 -13.63 -1.28
CA ALA A 107 4.60 -12.82 -1.42
C ALA A 107 5.30 -13.03 -2.79
N LYS A 108 5.26 -14.23 -3.35
CA LYS A 108 5.73 -14.49 -4.71
C LYS A 108 4.76 -13.95 -5.76
N TYR A 109 3.44 -14.12 -5.54
CA TYR A 109 2.42 -13.75 -6.49
C TYR A 109 2.32 -12.23 -6.72
N ILE A 110 2.58 -11.42 -5.69
CA ILE A 110 2.53 -9.95 -5.82
C ILE A 110 3.51 -9.41 -6.87
N SER A 111 4.61 -10.10 -7.17
CA SER A 111 5.52 -9.71 -8.24
C SER A 111 4.81 -9.64 -9.60
N GLN A 112 3.80 -10.49 -9.84
CA GLN A 112 3.02 -10.48 -11.06
C GLN A 112 2.13 -9.23 -11.17
N PHE A 113 1.60 -8.73 -10.04
CA PHE A 113 0.88 -7.45 -10.00
C PHE A 113 1.77 -6.29 -10.43
N PHE A 114 2.96 -6.20 -9.87
CA PHE A 114 3.91 -5.15 -10.24
C PHE A 114 4.32 -5.24 -11.71
N ASN A 115 4.55 -6.45 -12.24
CA ASN A 115 4.84 -6.66 -13.65
C ASN A 115 3.66 -6.26 -14.56
N PHE A 116 2.42 -6.58 -14.15
CA PHE A 116 1.23 -6.16 -14.88
C PHE A 116 1.14 -4.64 -14.96
N PHE A 117 1.24 -3.94 -13.83
CA PHE A 117 1.16 -2.47 -13.80
C PHE A 117 2.37 -1.81 -14.45
N ALA A 118 3.55 -2.43 -14.39
CA ALA A 118 4.71 -1.98 -15.17
C ALA A 118 4.43 -2.00 -16.68
N GLY A 119 3.72 -3.04 -17.16
CA GLY A 119 3.27 -3.13 -18.54
C GLY A 119 2.16 -2.15 -18.91
N CYS A 120 1.40 -1.66 -17.92
CA CYS A 120 0.32 -0.68 -18.13
C CYS A 120 0.80 0.78 -18.09
N ALA A 121 1.96 1.06 -17.52
CA ALA A 121 2.41 2.42 -17.21
C ALA A 121 2.42 3.35 -18.44
N ASP A 122 2.83 2.86 -19.60
CA ASP A 122 2.89 3.57 -20.87
C ASP A 122 1.68 3.33 -21.81
N LYS A 123 0.61 2.73 -21.28
CA LYS A 123 -0.60 2.41 -22.05
C LYS A 123 -1.81 3.28 -21.70
N VAL A 124 -1.64 4.25 -20.81
CA VAL A 124 -2.71 5.15 -20.39
C VAL A 124 -2.90 6.23 -21.44
N SER A 125 -3.94 6.11 -22.25
CA SER A 125 -4.26 7.04 -23.34
C SER A 125 -5.44 7.96 -23.01
N GLY A 126 -5.45 9.13 -23.64
CA GLY A 126 -6.62 10.02 -23.72
C GLY A 126 -7.54 9.67 -24.88
N GLN A 127 -8.53 10.50 -25.09
CA GLN A 127 -9.52 10.37 -26.17
C GLN A 127 -9.66 11.70 -26.92
N THR A 128 -9.93 11.63 -28.21
CA THR A 128 -10.41 12.76 -29.00
C THR A 128 -11.94 12.74 -28.97
N LEU A 129 -12.54 13.88 -28.62
CA LEU A 129 -13.99 14.00 -28.45
C LEU A 129 -14.62 14.73 -29.64
N PRO A 130 -15.75 14.25 -30.19
CA PRO A 130 -16.52 14.98 -31.20
C PRO A 130 -17.15 16.23 -30.57
N ILE A 131 -17.19 17.32 -31.32
CA ILE A 131 -17.80 18.58 -30.91
C ILE A 131 -18.41 19.28 -32.13
N ASP A 132 -19.60 19.91 -31.95
CA ASP A 132 -20.33 20.61 -33.00
C ASP A 132 -19.77 22.03 -33.27
N LYS A 133 -18.47 22.19 -33.23
CA LYS A 133 -17.76 23.43 -33.56
C LYS A 133 -16.52 23.10 -34.40
N PRO A 134 -16.55 23.43 -35.70
CA PRO A 134 -15.50 23.01 -36.62
C PRO A 134 -14.14 23.70 -36.39
N ASP A 135 -14.11 24.77 -35.63
CA ASP A 135 -12.95 25.56 -35.24
C ASP A 135 -12.32 25.11 -33.90
N LEU A 136 -12.87 24.08 -33.25
CA LEU A 136 -12.38 23.55 -31.99
C LEU A 136 -11.91 22.10 -32.13
N PHE A 137 -10.80 21.78 -31.43
CA PHE A 137 -10.31 20.43 -31.25
C PHE A 137 -10.31 20.10 -29.76
N VAL A 138 -11.03 19.02 -29.35
CA VAL A 138 -11.18 18.64 -27.96
C VAL A 138 -10.58 17.25 -27.73
N PHE A 139 -9.73 17.14 -26.74
CA PHE A 139 -9.14 15.86 -26.31
C PHE A 139 -9.02 15.81 -24.79
N THR A 140 -8.94 14.60 -24.24
CA THR A 140 -8.61 14.36 -22.83
C THR A 140 -7.15 13.95 -22.68
N ASN A 141 -6.51 14.45 -21.63
CA ASN A 141 -5.22 13.98 -21.17
C ASN A 141 -5.37 13.31 -19.80
N ARG A 142 -4.71 12.19 -19.56
CA ARG A 142 -4.68 11.51 -18.27
C ARG A 142 -3.45 11.95 -17.51
N GLU A 143 -3.66 12.51 -16.32
CA GLU A 143 -2.61 13.01 -15.44
C GLU A 143 -2.67 12.30 -14.09
N PRO A 144 -1.52 12.13 -13.39
CA PRO A 144 -1.53 11.61 -12.03
C PRO A 144 -2.23 12.57 -11.08
N LEU A 145 -2.88 12.02 -10.06
CA LEU A 145 -3.65 12.80 -9.08
C LEU A 145 -2.77 13.56 -8.09
N GLY A 146 -1.63 12.97 -7.72
CA GLY A 146 -0.74 13.53 -6.70
C GLY A 146 -0.38 12.53 -5.62
N VAL A 147 -0.49 12.93 -4.35
CA VAL A 147 -0.21 12.06 -3.21
C VAL A 147 -1.41 11.15 -2.92
N VAL A 148 -1.15 9.85 -2.91
CA VAL A 148 -2.14 8.82 -2.55
C VAL A 148 -1.88 8.34 -1.12
N ALA A 149 -2.85 8.48 -0.23
CA ALA A 149 -2.87 7.83 1.07
C ALA A 149 -3.41 6.40 0.90
N ALA A 150 -2.59 5.39 1.17
CA ALA A 150 -2.99 3.99 1.13
C ALA A 150 -3.03 3.42 2.55
N ILE A 151 -4.20 2.93 2.95
CA ILE A 151 -4.39 2.33 4.27
C ILE A 151 -4.78 0.87 4.06
N VAL A 152 -4.05 -0.02 4.71
CA VAL A 152 -4.22 -1.46 4.58
C VAL A 152 -4.49 -2.11 5.93
N PRO A 153 -5.31 -3.17 5.96
CA PRO A 153 -5.60 -3.94 7.16
C PRO A 153 -4.47 -4.94 7.48
N TRP A 154 -4.68 -5.73 8.51
CA TRP A 154 -3.70 -6.70 9.04
C TRP A 154 -3.68 -8.05 8.30
N ASN A 155 -4.74 -8.43 7.61
CA ASN A 155 -4.98 -9.83 7.18
C ASN A 155 -4.25 -10.30 5.91
N SER A 156 -3.78 -9.41 5.06
CA SER A 156 -3.01 -9.72 3.82
C SER A 156 -2.20 -8.52 3.39
N GLN A 157 -1.23 -8.16 4.19
CA GLN A 157 -0.51 -6.89 4.07
C GLN A 157 0.19 -6.74 2.72
N LEU A 158 1.03 -7.70 2.36
CA LEU A 158 1.83 -7.65 1.13
C LEU A 158 0.94 -7.64 -0.12
N PHE A 159 -0.15 -8.43 -0.13
CA PHE A 159 -1.06 -8.45 -1.25
C PHE A 159 -1.79 -7.11 -1.41
N LEU A 160 -2.34 -6.58 -0.31
CA LEU A 160 -3.08 -5.31 -0.32
C LEU A 160 -2.19 -4.10 -0.61
N VAL A 161 -0.92 -4.17 -0.24
CA VAL A 161 0.08 -3.18 -0.67
C VAL A 161 0.25 -3.20 -2.18
N ALA A 162 0.44 -4.38 -2.76
CA ALA A 162 0.69 -4.52 -4.19
C ALA A 162 -0.46 -3.95 -5.04
N VAL A 163 -1.72 -4.25 -4.65
CA VAL A 163 -2.90 -3.75 -5.39
C VAL A 163 -3.12 -2.24 -5.27
N LYS A 164 -2.48 -1.57 -4.30
CA LYS A 164 -2.54 -0.12 -4.13
C LYS A 164 -1.33 0.59 -4.72
N ILE A 165 -0.12 0.12 -4.42
CA ILE A 165 1.13 0.76 -4.86
C ILE A 165 1.34 0.57 -6.36
N GLY A 166 1.13 -0.63 -6.90
CA GLY A 166 1.35 -0.93 -8.31
C GLY A 166 0.67 0.07 -9.26
N PRO A 167 -0.67 0.22 -9.21
CA PRO A 167 -1.38 1.17 -10.06
C PRO A 167 -1.04 2.62 -9.75
N ALA A 168 -0.83 2.98 -8.46
CA ALA A 168 -0.50 4.36 -8.09
C ALA A 168 0.82 4.82 -8.72
N LEU A 169 1.87 4.02 -8.61
CA LEU A 169 3.18 4.33 -9.19
C LEU A 169 3.17 4.28 -10.72
N ALA A 170 2.50 3.28 -11.31
CA ALA A 170 2.38 3.18 -12.77
C ALA A 170 1.74 4.45 -13.36
N ALA A 171 0.70 4.98 -12.69
CA ALA A 171 0.04 6.22 -13.10
C ALA A 171 0.87 7.50 -12.81
N GLY A 172 2.00 7.40 -12.10
CA GLY A 172 2.86 8.55 -11.79
C GLY A 172 2.56 9.25 -10.46
N ASN A 173 1.70 8.69 -9.63
CA ASN A 173 1.44 9.20 -8.29
C ASN A 173 2.59 8.88 -7.33
N THR A 174 2.62 9.56 -6.18
CA THR A 174 3.41 9.20 -5.01
C THR A 174 2.49 8.67 -3.92
N ILE A 175 3.05 7.96 -2.93
CA ILE A 175 2.22 7.25 -1.97
C ILE A 175 2.75 7.37 -0.53
N VAL A 176 1.80 7.56 0.40
CA VAL A 176 2.02 7.36 1.83
C VAL A 176 1.19 6.17 2.28
N LEU A 177 1.86 5.08 2.62
CA LEU A 177 1.27 3.83 3.05
C LEU A 177 1.19 3.79 4.57
N LYS A 178 -0.01 3.64 5.13
CA LYS A 178 -0.22 3.37 6.55
C LYS A 178 -0.51 1.90 6.77
N ALA A 179 0.38 1.23 7.51
CA ALA A 179 0.16 -0.14 7.98
C ALA A 179 -0.87 -0.21 9.10
N SER A 180 -1.49 -1.38 9.27
CA SER A 180 -2.32 -1.66 10.43
C SER A 180 -1.49 -1.77 11.70
N GLU A 181 -1.99 -1.25 12.81
CA GLU A 181 -1.39 -1.40 14.15
C GLU A 181 -1.33 -2.86 14.63
N HIS A 182 -2.20 -3.71 14.10
CA HIS A 182 -2.25 -5.14 14.47
C HIS A 182 -1.18 -5.98 13.77
N ALA A 183 -0.68 -5.51 12.64
CA ALA A 183 0.41 -6.15 11.90
C ALA A 183 1.02 -5.12 10.96
N SER A 184 2.28 -4.78 11.15
CA SER A 184 2.99 -3.72 10.40
C SER A 184 4.32 -4.20 9.82
N ALA A 185 4.89 -5.27 10.36
CA ALA A 185 6.28 -5.65 10.08
C ALA A 185 6.52 -6.05 8.62
N ALA A 186 5.58 -6.78 8.00
CA ALA A 186 5.71 -7.17 6.60
C ALA A 186 5.72 -5.96 5.65
N MET A 187 5.00 -4.89 6.00
CA MET A 187 5.02 -3.63 5.26
C MET A 187 6.37 -2.93 5.34
N LEU A 188 6.97 -2.90 6.53
CA LEU A 188 8.28 -2.29 6.74
C LEU A 188 9.37 -3.12 6.06
N ALA A 189 9.24 -4.46 6.04
CA ALA A 189 10.11 -5.32 5.25
C ALA A 189 9.96 -5.08 3.73
N PHE A 190 8.74 -4.85 3.24
CA PHE A 190 8.48 -4.43 1.86
C PHE A 190 9.20 -3.11 1.53
N GLY A 191 9.28 -2.16 2.46
CA GLY A 191 10.02 -0.92 2.29
C GLY A 191 11.49 -1.12 1.93
N LYS A 192 12.14 -2.19 2.43
CA LYS A 192 13.52 -2.54 2.03
C LYS A 192 13.60 -2.94 0.54
N CYS A 193 12.55 -3.57 0.03
CA CYS A 193 12.47 -3.91 -1.41
C CYS A 193 12.29 -2.64 -2.27
N VAL A 194 11.53 -1.65 -1.78
CA VAL A 194 11.38 -0.35 -2.45
C VAL A 194 12.72 0.38 -2.55
N GLU A 195 13.48 0.41 -1.46
CA GLU A 195 14.82 1.02 -1.43
C GLU A 195 15.79 0.30 -2.39
N GLU A 196 15.83 -1.04 -2.36
CA GLU A 196 16.68 -1.85 -3.24
C GLU A 196 16.32 -1.70 -4.73
N ALA A 197 15.05 -1.49 -5.05
CA ALA A 197 14.59 -1.19 -6.40
C ALA A 197 15.09 0.17 -6.91
N GLY A 198 15.60 1.02 -6.02
CA GLY A 198 16.09 2.36 -6.33
C GLY A 198 14.97 3.36 -6.60
N ILE A 199 13.75 3.11 -6.10
CA ILE A 199 12.64 4.07 -6.21
C ILE A 199 13.07 5.36 -5.49
N PRO A 200 12.95 6.54 -6.13
CA PRO A 200 13.46 7.78 -5.57
C PRO A 200 12.87 8.11 -4.19
N PRO A 201 13.64 8.77 -3.30
CA PRO A 201 13.15 9.23 -2.00
C PRO A 201 11.84 10.01 -2.12
N GLY A 202 10.94 9.84 -1.16
CA GLY A 202 9.64 10.49 -1.13
C GLY A 202 8.54 9.84 -1.99
N VAL A 203 8.89 9.07 -3.02
CA VAL A 203 7.88 8.43 -3.90
C VAL A 203 7.04 7.40 -3.16
N VAL A 204 7.65 6.61 -2.28
CA VAL A 204 6.97 5.67 -1.38
C VAL A 204 7.41 5.96 0.04
N ASN A 205 6.44 6.28 0.89
CA ASN A 205 6.63 6.44 2.32
C ASN A 205 5.77 5.40 3.05
N ILE A 206 6.30 4.82 4.12
CA ILE A 206 5.62 3.80 4.92
C ILE A 206 5.64 4.24 6.37
N ILE A 207 4.46 4.52 6.89
CA ILE A 207 4.24 4.93 8.28
C ILE A 207 3.41 3.90 9.02
N THR A 208 3.60 3.86 10.32
CA THR A 208 2.92 2.95 11.25
C THR A 208 2.30 3.72 12.40
N GLY A 209 1.24 3.21 13.00
CA GLY A 209 0.55 3.90 14.09
C GLY A 209 -0.93 3.60 14.12
N HIS A 210 -1.61 4.15 15.11
CA HIS A 210 -3.04 3.97 15.32
C HIS A 210 -3.92 4.81 14.38
N GLY A 211 -5.24 4.59 14.47
CA GLY A 211 -6.22 5.37 13.71
C GLY A 211 -6.20 6.86 14.06
N ASP A 212 -5.97 7.21 15.32
CA ASP A 212 -5.73 8.55 15.84
C ASP A 212 -4.40 8.55 16.61
N PRO A 213 -3.45 9.46 16.36
CA PRO A 213 -3.52 10.57 15.39
C PRO A 213 -3.15 10.18 13.94
N CYS A 214 -2.40 9.09 13.72
CA CYS A 214 -1.75 8.80 12.44
C CYS A 214 -2.72 8.70 11.27
N GLY A 215 -3.75 7.84 11.37
CA GLY A 215 -4.73 7.66 10.28
C GLY A 215 -5.58 8.90 10.02
N LYS A 216 -5.97 9.60 11.09
CA LYS A 216 -6.76 10.82 11.02
C LYS A 216 -6.00 11.92 10.28
N GLU A 217 -4.79 12.21 10.71
CA GLU A 217 -3.92 13.22 10.11
C GLU A 217 -3.67 12.92 8.63
N LEU A 218 -3.33 11.67 8.31
CA LEU A 218 -3.11 11.25 6.93
C LEU A 218 -4.34 11.46 6.04
N THR A 219 -5.53 11.14 6.53
CA THR A 219 -6.76 11.18 5.73
C THR A 219 -7.39 12.56 5.61
N SER A 220 -7.02 13.51 6.48
CA SER A 220 -7.44 14.91 6.42
C SER A 220 -6.37 15.87 5.86
N HIS A 221 -5.18 15.36 5.54
CA HIS A 221 -4.04 16.19 5.15
C HIS A 221 -4.30 16.91 3.81
N PRO A 222 -4.10 18.25 3.71
CA PRO A 222 -4.49 19.05 2.55
C PRO A 222 -3.77 18.68 1.24
N LYS A 223 -2.59 18.05 1.31
CA LYS A 223 -1.83 17.61 0.13
C LYS A 223 -2.20 16.20 -0.34
N VAL A 224 -3.08 15.48 0.35
CA VAL A 224 -3.56 14.15 -0.07
C VAL A 224 -4.68 14.32 -1.08
N ALA A 225 -4.47 13.85 -2.30
CA ALA A 225 -5.43 13.94 -3.40
C ALA A 225 -6.37 12.73 -3.48
N ARG A 226 -5.93 11.56 -2.99
CA ARG A 226 -6.71 10.33 -3.01
C ARG A 226 -6.44 9.48 -1.79
N ILE A 227 -7.50 8.84 -1.28
CA ILE A 227 -7.42 7.86 -0.20
C ILE A 227 -7.89 6.50 -0.72
N SER A 228 -7.01 5.50 -0.63
CA SER A 228 -7.34 4.09 -0.90
C SER A 228 -7.35 3.32 0.40
N PHE A 229 -8.53 3.06 0.94
CA PHE A 229 -8.73 2.42 2.23
C PHE A 229 -9.23 0.98 2.07
N THR A 230 -8.63 0.04 2.80
CA THR A 230 -9.18 -1.30 3.02
C THR A 230 -9.26 -1.55 4.52
N GLY A 231 -10.44 -1.94 5.01
CA GLY A 231 -10.63 -2.19 6.44
C GLY A 231 -12.10 -2.30 6.86
N GLY A 232 -12.36 -2.07 8.14
CA GLY A 232 -13.70 -2.16 8.71
C GLY A 232 -14.59 -0.93 8.46
N PRO A 233 -15.93 -1.08 8.50
CA PRO A 233 -16.88 0.00 8.20
C PRO A 233 -16.81 1.15 9.20
N THR A 234 -16.42 0.90 10.43
CA THR A 234 -16.25 1.96 11.45
C THR A 234 -15.13 2.92 11.06
N SER A 235 -13.96 2.38 10.72
CA SER A 235 -12.82 3.19 10.27
C SER A 235 -13.13 3.88 8.93
N ALA A 236 -13.85 3.22 8.01
CA ALA A 236 -14.26 3.82 6.75
C ALA A 236 -15.12 5.09 6.92
N ARG A 237 -16.02 5.12 7.93
CA ARG A 237 -16.78 6.33 8.25
C ARG A 237 -15.90 7.50 8.69
N HIS A 238 -14.83 7.22 9.45
CA HIS A 238 -13.85 8.25 9.81
C HIS A 238 -13.08 8.74 8.60
N VAL A 239 -12.66 7.83 7.71
CA VAL A 239 -11.98 8.19 6.45
C VAL A 239 -12.84 9.12 5.60
N ILE A 240 -14.13 8.80 5.39
CA ILE A 240 -15.06 9.66 4.63
C ILE A 240 -15.20 11.03 5.30
N LYS A 241 -15.36 11.09 6.64
CA LYS A 241 -15.50 12.36 7.35
C LYS A 241 -14.22 13.20 7.22
N ASN A 242 -13.06 12.60 7.37
CA ASN A 242 -11.79 13.30 7.31
C ASN A 242 -11.51 13.82 5.88
N SER A 243 -11.89 13.06 4.84
CA SER A 243 -11.68 13.48 3.45
C SER A 243 -12.50 14.70 3.04
N ALA A 244 -13.48 15.10 3.84
CA ALA A 244 -14.21 16.37 3.62
C ALA A 244 -13.31 17.60 3.82
N GLU A 245 -12.24 17.49 4.61
CA GLU A 245 -11.32 18.60 4.87
C GLU A 245 -10.41 18.92 3.66
N ASN A 246 -10.14 17.92 2.81
CA ASN A 246 -9.19 18.04 1.69
C ASN A 246 -9.81 17.71 0.33
N PHE A 247 -11.09 17.33 0.27
CA PHE A 247 -11.79 16.89 -0.94
C PHE A 247 -11.12 15.72 -1.65
N ALA A 248 -10.35 14.89 -0.93
CA ALA A 248 -9.67 13.75 -1.51
C ALA A 248 -10.67 12.73 -2.06
N GLU A 249 -10.38 12.17 -3.23
CA GLU A 249 -11.13 11.03 -3.75
C GLU A 249 -10.97 9.82 -2.84
N VAL A 250 -12.07 9.13 -2.52
CA VAL A 250 -12.05 7.98 -1.61
C VAL A 250 -12.47 6.70 -2.32
N SER A 251 -11.64 5.66 -2.24
CA SER A 251 -12.00 4.29 -2.55
C SER A 251 -12.01 3.45 -1.28
N LEU A 252 -13.10 2.72 -1.07
CA LEU A 252 -13.31 1.90 0.11
C LEU A 252 -13.48 0.44 -0.28
N GLU A 253 -12.59 -0.41 0.25
CA GLU A 253 -12.70 -1.85 0.21
C GLU A 253 -13.02 -2.34 1.62
N LEU A 254 -14.23 -2.85 1.81
CA LEU A 254 -14.77 -3.17 3.12
C LEU A 254 -15.06 -4.67 3.24
N GLY A 255 -15.34 -5.11 4.47
CA GLY A 255 -15.71 -6.48 4.74
C GLY A 255 -17.05 -6.88 4.11
N GLY A 256 -17.27 -8.16 3.99
CA GLY A 256 -18.50 -8.74 3.47
C GLY A 256 -18.72 -10.15 4.01
N LYS A 257 -19.81 -10.79 3.53
CA LYS A 257 -20.18 -12.18 3.80
C LYS A 257 -20.63 -12.81 2.48
N SER A 258 -19.65 -13.07 1.59
CA SER A 258 -19.93 -13.73 0.30
C SER A 258 -20.41 -15.15 0.53
N PRO A 259 -21.48 -15.61 -0.18
CA PRO A 259 -21.97 -16.97 -0.06
C PRO A 259 -21.00 -17.97 -0.72
N PHE A 260 -20.82 -19.12 -0.08
CA PHE A 260 -20.20 -20.29 -0.68
C PHE A 260 -21.31 -21.34 -0.92
N ILE A 261 -21.63 -21.59 -2.19
CA ILE A 261 -22.76 -22.44 -2.56
C ILE A 261 -22.23 -23.70 -3.24
N VAL A 262 -22.59 -24.86 -2.69
CA VAL A 262 -22.24 -26.16 -3.22
C VAL A 262 -23.55 -26.85 -3.72
N PHE A 263 -23.65 -27.07 -5.02
CA PHE A 263 -24.78 -27.79 -5.60
C PHE A 263 -24.65 -29.31 -5.38
N ASP A 264 -25.73 -30.05 -5.55
CA ASP A 264 -25.80 -31.48 -5.30
C ASP A 264 -25.00 -32.34 -6.31
N ASP A 265 -24.70 -31.77 -7.46
CA ASP A 265 -23.87 -32.38 -8.52
C ASP A 265 -22.40 -31.93 -8.49
N ALA A 266 -21.99 -31.18 -7.47
CA ALA A 266 -20.62 -30.68 -7.34
C ALA A 266 -19.61 -31.80 -7.00
N ASP A 267 -18.36 -31.63 -7.42
CA ASP A 267 -17.23 -32.42 -6.93
C ASP A 267 -16.99 -32.13 -5.45
N LEU A 268 -17.39 -33.04 -4.57
CA LEU A 268 -17.32 -32.87 -3.12
C LEU A 268 -15.89 -32.72 -2.60
N GLU A 269 -14.91 -33.44 -3.17
CA GLU A 269 -13.52 -33.33 -2.74
C GLU A 269 -12.97 -31.92 -3.04
N ASN A 270 -13.25 -31.43 -4.25
CA ASN A 270 -12.88 -30.09 -4.62
C ASN A 270 -13.61 -29.02 -3.80
N ALA A 271 -14.92 -29.22 -3.55
CA ALA A 271 -15.70 -28.30 -2.71
C ALA A 271 -15.15 -28.20 -1.28
N VAL A 272 -14.78 -29.32 -0.67
CA VAL A 272 -14.13 -29.35 0.64
C VAL A 272 -12.81 -28.60 0.61
N ASN A 273 -11.94 -28.90 -0.36
CA ASN A 273 -10.66 -28.22 -0.49
C ASN A 273 -10.81 -26.70 -0.67
N CYS A 274 -11.79 -26.26 -1.46
CA CYS A 274 -12.09 -24.83 -1.64
C CYS A 274 -12.68 -24.17 -0.39
N SER A 275 -13.39 -24.92 0.47
CA SER A 275 -14.01 -24.36 1.68
C SER A 275 -13.05 -24.14 2.83
N ILE A 276 -11.89 -24.82 2.82
CA ILE A 276 -10.84 -24.74 3.85
C ILE A 276 -9.60 -23.93 3.38
N ALA A 277 -9.59 -23.51 2.13
CA ALA A 277 -8.57 -22.62 1.58
C ALA A 277 -8.96 -21.15 1.87
#